data_dadb975f2cd4566b6ff88f424d225587
#
_entry.id   dadb975f2cd4566b6ff88f424d225587
#
_cell.length_a   1.000
_cell.length_b   1.000
_cell.length_c   1.000
_cell.angle_alpha   90.00
_cell.angle_beta   90.00
_cell.angle_gamma   90.00
#
_symmetry.space_group_name_H-M   'P 1'
#
loop_
_entity.id
_entity.type
_entity.pdbx_description
1 polymer ?
#
loop_
_entity_poly.entity_id
_entity_poly.type
_entity_poly.pdbx_seq_one_letter_code
_entity_poly.pdbx_strand_id
1 'polypeptide(L)'
;MRRTLQKGFTIAELITVVAIIGILAAAALPVARFGLRRQKEIELRDRLRKITDAIDRYHDLMTNQQGPVRPAQMQALGSEGYPKDLEELEKGINLSDGRKIRLLRERDLIDPMTGKNEWITLSTTDDPDTTSTDGNNVWEVHSTSTALSLDGKTHYNEW
;
A
#
# COMPACT_ATOMS: atom_id res chain seq x y z
N MET A 1 31.96 53.31 -29.58
CA MET A 1 30.96 52.21 -29.47
C MET A 1 31.55 50.92 -29.96
N ARG A 2 31.94 49.98 -29.11
CA ARG A 2 32.41 48.63 -29.51
C ARG A 2 31.18 47.76 -29.76
N ARG A 3 30.91 47.39 -31.03
CA ARG A 3 29.93 46.36 -31.38
C ARG A 3 30.50 45.00 -30.95
N THR A 4 29.95 44.41 -29.93
CA THR A 4 30.18 43.00 -29.57
C THR A 4 29.54 42.15 -30.66
N LEU A 5 30.35 41.46 -31.45
CA LEU A 5 29.92 40.45 -32.41
C LEU A 5 29.31 39.27 -31.60
N GLN A 6 27.99 39.12 -31.65
CA GLN A 6 27.31 37.94 -31.13
C GLN A 6 27.69 36.75 -32.03
N LYS A 7 28.46 35.81 -31.48
CA LYS A 7 28.75 34.56 -32.18
C LYS A 7 27.50 33.67 -32.08
N GLY A 8 26.94 33.29 -33.24
CA GLY A 8 25.85 32.31 -33.34
C GLY A 8 26.40 30.90 -33.17
N PHE A 9 25.58 29.98 -32.66
CA PHE A 9 25.89 28.55 -32.57
C PHE A 9 25.99 27.93 -33.99
N THR A 10 26.96 27.03 -34.15
CA THR A 10 27.07 26.21 -35.35
C THR A 10 26.13 25.04 -35.33
N ILE A 11 25.70 24.52 -36.47
CA ILE A 11 24.86 23.30 -36.56
C ILE A 11 25.58 22.10 -35.94
N ALA A 12 26.92 21.99 -36.12
CA ALA A 12 27.72 20.93 -35.54
C ALA A 12 27.69 20.94 -34.00
N GLU A 13 27.75 22.13 -33.39
CA GLU A 13 27.70 22.33 -31.95
C GLU A 13 26.32 21.94 -31.40
N LEU A 14 25.25 22.28 -32.10
CA LEU A 14 23.89 21.91 -31.74
C LEU A 14 23.69 20.36 -31.78
N ILE A 15 24.16 19.71 -32.86
CA ILE A 15 24.08 18.25 -33.00
C ILE A 15 24.89 17.55 -31.87
N THR A 16 26.08 18.06 -31.55
CA THR A 16 26.90 17.49 -30.48
C THR A 16 26.20 17.58 -29.11
N VAL A 17 25.62 18.74 -28.80
CA VAL A 17 24.89 18.95 -27.55
C VAL A 17 23.69 18.01 -27.47
N VAL A 18 22.88 17.89 -28.54
CA VAL A 18 21.71 16.98 -28.56
C VAL A 18 22.14 15.50 -28.39
N ALA A 19 23.26 15.12 -29.05
CA ALA A 19 23.78 13.74 -28.88
C ALA A 19 24.20 13.44 -27.44
N ILE A 20 24.90 14.36 -26.77
CA ILE A 20 25.29 14.20 -25.37
C ILE A 20 24.07 14.13 -24.47
N ILE A 21 23.09 15.03 -24.63
CA ILE A 21 21.85 15.01 -23.85
C ILE A 21 21.08 13.71 -24.09
N GLY A 22 21.02 13.21 -25.31
CA GLY A 22 20.38 11.94 -25.66
C GLY A 22 20.98 10.75 -24.92
N ILE A 23 22.31 10.68 -24.85
CA ILE A 23 23.01 9.61 -24.11
C ILE A 23 22.74 9.71 -22.61
N LEU A 24 22.81 10.92 -22.04
CA LEU A 24 22.53 11.13 -20.61
C LEU A 24 21.08 10.81 -20.27
N ALA A 25 20.12 11.21 -21.09
CA ALA A 25 18.71 10.90 -20.91
C ALA A 25 18.43 9.40 -20.97
N ALA A 26 19.08 8.67 -21.89
CA ALA A 26 18.95 7.22 -22.01
C ALA A 26 19.44 6.48 -20.75
N ALA A 27 20.49 6.97 -20.09
CA ALA A 27 20.99 6.42 -18.84
C ALA A 27 20.14 6.81 -17.62
N ALA A 28 19.56 8.01 -17.60
CA ALA A 28 18.79 8.52 -16.47
C ALA A 28 17.43 7.82 -16.31
N LEU A 29 16.79 7.41 -17.40
CA LEU A 29 15.44 6.84 -17.38
C LEU A 29 15.32 5.52 -16.58
N PRO A 30 16.20 4.50 -16.75
CA PRO A 30 16.14 3.27 -15.95
C PRO A 30 16.40 3.53 -14.47
N VAL A 31 17.29 4.43 -14.11
CA VAL A 31 17.60 4.79 -12.72
C VAL A 31 16.37 5.42 -12.05
N ALA A 32 15.68 6.33 -12.73
CA ALA A 32 14.47 6.95 -12.22
C ALA A 32 13.34 5.93 -11.98
N ARG A 33 13.13 4.99 -12.90
CA ARG A 33 12.13 3.92 -12.77
C ARG A 33 12.43 3.01 -11.57
N PHE A 34 13.70 2.65 -11.36
CA PHE A 34 14.13 1.86 -10.22
C PHE A 34 13.86 2.58 -8.89
N GLY A 35 14.19 3.88 -8.83
CA GLY A 35 13.92 4.71 -7.65
C GLY A 35 12.44 4.79 -7.28
N LEU A 36 11.58 5.02 -8.27
CA LEU A 36 10.12 5.06 -8.08
C LEU A 36 9.57 3.70 -7.59
N ARG A 37 10.06 2.60 -8.14
CA ARG A 37 9.64 1.26 -7.72
C ARG A 37 10.04 0.97 -6.29
N ARG A 38 11.27 1.32 -5.91
CA ARG A 38 11.74 1.18 -4.53
C ARG A 38 10.88 2.00 -3.54
N GLN A 39 10.50 3.21 -3.93
CA GLN A 39 9.63 4.04 -3.10
C GLN A 39 8.26 3.38 -2.90
N LYS A 40 7.66 2.81 -3.96
CA LYS A 40 6.40 2.08 -3.88
C LYS A 40 6.50 0.82 -2.99
N GLU A 41 7.61 0.09 -3.02
CA GLU A 41 7.83 -1.05 -2.12
C GLU A 41 7.89 -0.64 -0.65
N ILE A 42 8.57 0.44 -0.35
CA ILE A 42 8.62 0.98 1.02
C ILE A 42 7.22 1.38 1.47
N GLU A 43 6.47 2.05 0.60
CA GLU A 43 5.10 2.46 0.89
C GLU A 43 4.18 1.24 1.06
N LEU A 44 4.31 0.19 0.24
CA LEU A 44 3.53 -1.05 0.38
C LEU A 44 3.76 -1.70 1.74
N ARG A 45 5.02 -1.86 2.16
CA ARG A 45 5.34 -2.41 3.49
C ARG A 45 4.76 -1.58 4.64
N ASP A 46 4.78 -0.25 4.50
CA ASP A 46 4.17 0.63 5.49
C ASP A 46 2.64 0.48 5.53
N ARG A 47 2.00 0.31 4.35
CA ARG A 47 0.54 0.05 4.26
C ARG A 47 0.17 -1.29 4.87
N LEU A 48 0.84 -2.37 4.48
CA LEU A 48 0.59 -3.70 5.03
C LEU A 48 0.72 -3.70 6.55
N ARG A 49 1.81 -3.12 7.09
CA ARG A 49 1.99 -2.99 8.54
C ARG A 49 0.85 -2.22 9.21
N LYS A 50 0.42 -1.08 8.63
CA LYS A 50 -0.69 -0.30 9.19
C LYS A 50 -2.01 -1.04 9.17
N ILE A 51 -2.28 -1.82 8.12
CA ILE A 51 -3.50 -2.61 8.02
C ILE A 51 -3.45 -3.74 9.05
N THR A 52 -2.33 -4.46 9.16
CA THR A 52 -2.14 -5.52 10.17
C THR A 52 -2.28 -4.96 11.58
N ASP A 53 -1.61 -3.85 11.92
CA ASP A 53 -1.74 -3.18 13.22
C ASP A 53 -3.20 -2.78 13.53
N ALA A 54 -3.96 -2.39 12.51
CA ALA A 54 -5.36 -2.03 12.67
C ALA A 54 -6.26 -3.26 12.88
N ILE A 55 -5.98 -4.39 12.20
CA ILE A 55 -6.65 -5.67 12.40
C ILE A 55 -6.41 -6.17 13.81
N ASP A 56 -5.16 -6.20 14.28
CA ASP A 56 -4.79 -6.61 15.63
C ASP A 56 -5.49 -5.75 16.69
N ARG A 57 -5.50 -4.45 16.46
CA ARG A 57 -6.15 -3.50 17.36
C ARG A 57 -7.67 -3.66 17.39
N TYR A 58 -8.28 -4.00 16.24
CA TYR A 58 -9.69 -4.35 16.18
C TYR A 58 -9.97 -5.61 16.99
N HIS A 59 -9.17 -6.66 16.82
CA HIS A 59 -9.27 -7.91 17.55
C HIS A 59 -9.14 -7.69 19.05
N ASP A 60 -8.15 -6.92 19.51
CA ASP A 60 -7.97 -6.58 20.92
C ASP A 60 -9.19 -5.87 21.50
N LEU A 61 -9.78 -4.92 20.76
CA LEU A 61 -10.98 -4.19 21.19
C LEU A 61 -12.21 -5.11 21.29
N MET A 62 -12.32 -6.10 20.40
CA MET A 62 -13.47 -7.01 20.34
C MET A 62 -13.36 -8.15 21.33
N THR A 63 -12.16 -8.65 21.65
CA THR A 63 -11.94 -9.77 22.55
C THR A 63 -11.81 -9.35 24.01
N ASN A 64 -11.46 -8.11 24.29
CA ASN A 64 -11.30 -7.60 25.66
C ASN A 64 -12.66 -7.36 26.32
N GLN A 65 -13.10 -8.30 27.16
CA GLN A 65 -14.39 -8.22 27.88
C GLN A 65 -14.52 -7.01 28.81
N GLN A 66 -13.42 -6.44 29.28
CA GLN A 66 -13.37 -5.22 30.10
C GLN A 66 -13.12 -3.96 29.26
N GLY A 67 -13.06 -4.13 27.94
CA GLY A 67 -12.78 -3.05 26.99
C GLY A 67 -13.95 -2.10 26.74
N PRO A 68 -13.71 -1.07 25.96
CA PRO A 68 -14.71 -0.02 25.68
C PRO A 68 -15.80 -0.45 24.69
N VAL A 69 -15.72 -1.66 24.10
CA VAL A 69 -16.67 -2.16 23.11
C VAL A 69 -17.84 -2.85 23.78
N ARG A 70 -19.07 -2.64 23.29
CA ARG A 70 -20.27 -3.26 23.87
C ARG A 70 -20.31 -4.77 23.59
N PRO A 71 -20.67 -5.60 24.60
CA PRO A 71 -20.77 -7.06 24.44
C PRO A 71 -21.68 -7.51 23.29
N ALA A 72 -22.75 -6.75 23.00
CA ALA A 72 -23.67 -7.05 21.90
C ALA A 72 -23.00 -6.97 20.51
N GLN A 73 -22.00 -6.13 20.36
CA GLN A 73 -21.21 -6.06 19.11
C GLN A 73 -20.25 -7.24 18.99
N MET A 74 -19.72 -7.73 20.12
CA MET A 74 -18.85 -8.92 20.15
C MET A 74 -19.60 -10.19 19.73
N GLN A 75 -20.88 -10.32 20.11
CA GLN A 75 -21.69 -11.50 19.76
C GLN A 75 -22.19 -11.50 18.32
N ALA A 76 -22.38 -10.31 17.72
CA ALA A 76 -22.87 -10.19 16.35
C ALA A 76 -21.85 -10.56 15.28
N LEU A 77 -20.58 -10.63 15.64
CA LEU A 77 -19.48 -10.69 14.67
C LEU A 77 -19.08 -12.09 14.25
N GLY A 78 -19.52 -13.18 14.89
CA GLY A 78 -19.30 -14.57 14.41
C GLY A 78 -17.90 -14.94 13.90
N SER A 79 -16.94 -14.02 14.05
CA SER A 79 -15.68 -13.91 13.31
C SER A 79 -14.46 -13.98 14.21
N GLU A 80 -14.57 -14.66 15.33
CA GLU A 80 -13.46 -14.80 16.29
C GLU A 80 -12.85 -13.46 16.77
N GLY A 81 -13.61 -12.35 16.59
CA GLY A 81 -13.16 -11.00 16.97
C GLY A 81 -12.37 -10.27 15.90
N TYR A 82 -12.21 -10.82 14.70
CA TYR A 82 -11.59 -10.15 13.55
C TYR A 82 -12.63 -9.39 12.72
N PRO A 83 -12.23 -8.34 11.96
CA PRO A 83 -13.15 -7.61 11.10
C PRO A 83 -13.65 -8.50 9.95
N LYS A 84 -14.88 -8.27 9.49
CA LYS A 84 -15.42 -8.99 8.33
C LYS A 84 -14.80 -8.53 7.02
N ASP A 85 -14.54 -7.23 6.92
CA ASP A 85 -13.90 -6.61 5.77
C ASP A 85 -13.01 -5.43 6.23
N LEU A 86 -12.12 -4.97 5.36
CA LEU A 86 -11.25 -3.83 5.66
C LEU A 86 -12.01 -2.51 5.79
N GLU A 87 -13.22 -2.42 5.23
CA GLU A 87 -14.06 -1.22 5.33
C GLU A 87 -14.55 -1.00 6.77
N GLU A 88 -14.71 -2.06 7.57
CA GLU A 88 -15.08 -1.93 8.99
C GLU A 88 -14.04 -1.15 9.78
N LEU A 89 -12.75 -1.31 9.44
CA LEU A 89 -11.65 -0.58 10.08
C LEU A 89 -11.69 0.92 9.74
N GLU A 90 -12.15 1.26 8.54
CA GLU A 90 -12.34 2.64 8.09
C GLU A 90 -13.63 3.24 8.64
N LYS A 91 -14.75 2.52 8.55
CA LYS A 91 -16.05 2.95 9.09
C LYS A 91 -16.00 3.17 10.58
N GLY A 92 -15.22 2.33 11.29
CA GLY A 92 -14.93 2.44 12.70
C GLY A 92 -15.92 1.75 13.62
N ILE A 93 -15.49 1.53 14.87
CA ILE A 93 -16.16 0.77 15.91
C ILE A 93 -16.86 1.72 16.88
N ASN A 94 -18.10 1.40 17.27
CA ASN A 94 -18.82 2.15 18.29
C ASN A 94 -18.44 1.64 19.67
N LEU A 95 -17.98 2.55 20.52
CA LEU A 95 -17.63 2.27 21.91
C LEU A 95 -18.85 2.33 22.85
N SER A 96 -18.75 1.71 24.01
CA SER A 96 -19.80 1.71 25.03
C SER A 96 -20.15 3.11 25.56
N ASP A 97 -19.24 4.08 25.45
CA ASP A 97 -19.44 5.48 25.83
C ASP A 97 -20.10 6.33 24.70
N GLY A 98 -20.46 5.72 23.58
CA GLY A 98 -21.09 6.37 22.44
C GLY A 98 -20.10 7.00 21.45
N ARG A 99 -18.80 6.99 21.74
CA ARG A 99 -17.77 7.44 20.80
C ARG A 99 -17.54 6.39 19.69
N LYS A 100 -17.04 6.86 18.55
CA LYS A 100 -16.65 6.03 17.42
C LYS A 100 -15.15 6.15 17.17
N ILE A 101 -14.45 5.01 17.14
CA ILE A 101 -13.02 4.94 16.80
C ILE A 101 -12.87 4.41 15.39
N ARG A 102 -12.11 5.12 14.55
CA ARG A 102 -11.66 4.64 13.25
C ARG A 102 -10.22 4.18 13.37
N LEU A 103 -9.92 2.99 12.87
CA LEU A 103 -8.59 2.38 12.96
C LEU A 103 -7.76 2.65 11.71
N LEU A 104 -8.40 2.80 10.54
CA LEU A 104 -7.77 3.14 9.27
C LEU A 104 -8.40 4.39 8.65
N ARG A 105 -7.68 5.00 7.73
CA ARG A 105 -8.17 6.05 6.84
C ARG A 105 -8.31 5.49 5.44
N GLU A 106 -9.26 6.00 4.66
CA GLU A 106 -9.49 5.61 3.25
C GLU A 106 -8.18 5.54 2.43
N ARG A 107 -7.31 6.54 2.57
CA ARG A 107 -6.02 6.57 1.88
C ARG A 107 -5.07 5.42 2.26
N ASP A 108 -5.21 4.84 3.44
CA ASP A 108 -4.35 3.75 3.92
C ASP A 108 -4.78 2.41 3.31
N LEU A 109 -5.97 2.34 2.72
CA LEU A 109 -6.50 1.19 1.97
C LEU A 109 -6.10 1.17 0.49
N ILE A 110 -5.40 2.19 -0.01
CA ILE A 110 -4.95 2.21 -1.41
C ILE A 110 -3.62 1.48 -1.51
N ASP A 111 -3.60 0.39 -2.29
CA ASP A 111 -2.37 -0.34 -2.61
C ASP A 111 -1.47 0.51 -3.53
N PRO A 112 -0.24 0.87 -3.12
CA PRO A 112 0.65 1.71 -3.92
C PRO A 112 1.16 1.03 -5.20
N MET A 113 1.09 -0.32 -5.28
CA MET A 113 1.52 -1.05 -6.47
C MET A 113 0.47 -0.99 -7.57
N THR A 114 -0.80 -1.19 -7.24
CA THR A 114 -1.93 -1.21 -8.18
C THR A 114 -2.61 0.15 -8.31
N GLY A 115 -2.52 1.01 -7.28
CA GLY A 115 -3.25 2.27 -7.18
C GLY A 115 -4.73 2.12 -6.86
N LYS A 116 -5.18 0.92 -6.45
CA LYS A 116 -6.58 0.59 -6.16
C LYS A 116 -6.76 0.21 -4.69
N ASN A 117 -8.01 0.27 -4.22
CA ASN A 117 -8.42 -0.30 -2.93
C ASN A 117 -8.86 -1.75 -3.15
N GLU A 118 -7.92 -2.59 -3.55
CA GLU A 118 -8.12 -4.02 -3.79
C GLU A 118 -6.99 -4.79 -3.12
N TRP A 119 -7.34 -5.67 -2.16
CA TRP A 119 -6.41 -6.47 -1.39
C TRP A 119 -6.82 -7.93 -1.44
N ILE A 120 -5.85 -8.84 -1.39
CA ILE A 120 -6.10 -10.23 -1.05
C ILE A 120 -6.24 -10.28 0.47
N THR A 121 -7.36 -10.79 0.95
CA THR A 121 -7.62 -10.97 2.38
C THR A 121 -7.71 -12.44 2.69
N LEU A 122 -7.10 -12.88 3.78
CA LEU A 122 -7.17 -14.24 4.27
C LEU A 122 -7.84 -14.28 5.63
N SER A 123 -8.63 -15.31 5.88
CA SER A 123 -9.25 -15.56 7.17
C SER A 123 -8.36 -16.44 8.05
N THR A 124 -8.71 -16.55 9.33
CA THR A 124 -8.02 -17.42 10.29
C THR A 124 -8.06 -18.91 9.92
N THR A 125 -9.02 -19.30 9.07
CA THR A 125 -9.24 -20.69 8.62
C THR A 125 -8.70 -20.98 7.24
N ASP A 126 -8.26 -19.94 6.51
CA ASP A 126 -7.70 -20.10 5.17
C ASP A 126 -6.27 -20.67 5.19
N ASP A 127 -5.90 -21.40 4.15
CA ASP A 127 -4.54 -21.88 3.96
C ASP A 127 -3.62 -20.69 3.58
N PRO A 128 -2.44 -20.52 4.19
CA PRO A 128 -1.54 -19.39 3.93
C PRO A 128 -1.15 -19.20 2.45
N ASP A 129 -1.15 -20.26 1.68
CA ASP A 129 -0.79 -20.23 0.25
C ASP A 129 -1.99 -19.94 -0.68
N THR A 130 -3.20 -19.74 -0.13
CA THR A 130 -4.38 -19.47 -0.95
C THR A 130 -4.47 -18.00 -1.33
N THR A 131 -5.05 -17.74 -2.50
CA THR A 131 -5.44 -16.39 -2.94
C THR A 131 -6.94 -16.15 -2.88
N SER A 132 -7.69 -17.14 -2.32
CA SER A 132 -9.14 -17.11 -2.22
C SER A 132 -9.55 -17.32 -0.77
N THR A 133 -10.25 -16.35 -0.20
CA THR A 133 -10.76 -16.41 1.17
C THR A 133 -12.13 -17.07 1.26
N ASP A 134 -12.45 -17.65 2.42
CA ASP A 134 -13.80 -18.11 2.77
C ASP A 134 -14.75 -16.93 3.10
N GLY A 135 -14.21 -15.71 3.27
CA GLY A 135 -14.95 -14.48 3.52
C GLY A 135 -15.54 -14.34 4.92
N ASN A 136 -15.13 -15.19 5.87
CA ASN A 136 -15.64 -15.17 7.24
C ASN A 136 -15.09 -13.99 8.05
N ASN A 137 -13.79 -13.73 7.92
CA ASN A 137 -13.11 -12.63 8.59
C ASN A 137 -11.85 -12.21 7.80
N VAL A 138 -11.20 -11.14 8.24
CA VAL A 138 -9.92 -10.68 7.70
C VAL A 138 -8.88 -10.76 8.80
N TRP A 139 -7.95 -11.71 8.67
CA TRP A 139 -6.82 -11.90 9.56
C TRP A 139 -5.50 -11.44 8.95
N GLU A 140 -5.30 -11.71 7.66
CA GLU A 140 -4.09 -11.34 6.93
C GLU A 140 -4.43 -10.65 5.61
N VAL A 141 -3.51 -9.81 5.10
CA VAL A 141 -3.71 -8.99 3.91
C VAL A 141 -2.47 -8.97 3.05
N HIS A 142 -2.64 -9.21 1.74
CA HIS A 142 -1.58 -9.14 0.74
C HIS A 142 -1.96 -8.19 -0.40
N SER A 143 -0.94 -7.70 -1.13
CA SER A 143 -1.19 -6.93 -2.37
C SER A 143 -1.82 -7.82 -3.45
N THR A 144 -2.66 -7.25 -4.30
CA THR A 144 -3.16 -7.93 -5.51
C THR A 144 -2.17 -7.92 -6.66
N SER A 145 -1.01 -7.27 -6.50
CA SER A 145 0.01 -7.16 -7.55
C SER A 145 0.84 -8.43 -7.67
N THR A 146 0.78 -9.09 -8.82
CA THR A 146 1.62 -10.26 -9.16
C THR A 146 2.99 -9.89 -9.70
N ALA A 147 3.37 -8.61 -9.68
CA ALA A 147 4.68 -8.18 -10.17
C ALA A 147 5.79 -8.65 -9.23
N LEU A 148 6.94 -9.00 -9.81
CA LEU A 148 8.13 -9.42 -9.06
C LEU A 148 8.72 -8.23 -8.30
N SER A 149 9.12 -8.41 -7.06
CA SER A 149 9.76 -7.38 -6.24
C SER A 149 11.17 -7.02 -6.76
N LEU A 150 11.78 -5.96 -6.23
CA LEU A 150 13.12 -5.54 -6.63
C LEU A 150 14.22 -6.53 -6.20
N ASP A 151 13.94 -7.42 -5.24
CA ASP A 151 14.86 -8.49 -4.84
C ASP A 151 14.94 -9.61 -5.89
N GLY A 152 14.00 -9.63 -6.84
CA GLY A 152 13.94 -10.62 -7.93
C GLY A 152 13.55 -12.03 -7.49
N LYS A 153 13.00 -12.20 -6.28
CA LYS A 153 12.70 -13.52 -5.69
C LYS A 153 11.22 -13.72 -5.36
N THR A 154 10.58 -12.69 -4.79
CA THR A 154 9.21 -12.76 -4.29
C THR A 154 8.27 -11.88 -5.10
N HIS A 155 7.02 -12.26 -5.22
CA HIS A 155 5.96 -11.43 -5.80
C HIS A 155 5.31 -10.58 -4.72
N TYR A 156 4.72 -9.42 -5.08
CA TYR A 156 4.10 -8.53 -4.09
C TYR A 156 2.83 -9.13 -3.46
N ASN A 157 2.17 -10.07 -4.14
CA ASN A 157 1.04 -10.82 -3.57
C ASN A 157 1.44 -11.91 -2.56
N GLU A 158 2.73 -12.06 -2.31
CA GLU A 158 3.30 -12.94 -1.29
C GLU A 158 3.80 -12.15 -0.05
N TRP A 159 3.59 -10.83 -0.05
CA TRP A 159 4.09 -9.92 0.99
C TRP A 159 3.06 -9.71 2.08
#